data_0125752cc59837bf5ac49f48f0f2bf02
#
_entry.id   0125752cc59837bf5ac49f48f0f2bf02
#
_cell.length_a   1.000
_cell.length_b   1.000
_cell.length_c   1.000
_cell.angle_alpha   90.00
_cell.angle_beta   90.00
_cell.angle_gamma   90.00
#
_symmetry.space_group_name_H-M   'P 1'
#
loop_
_entity.id
_entity.type
_entity.pdbx_description
1 polymer ?
#
loop_
_entity_poly.entity_id
_entity_poly.type
_entity_poly.pdbx_seq_one_letter_code
_entity_poly.pdbx_strand_id
1 'polypeptide(L)'
;MDMNSLAHTKWECKYHIVFAPKFRRKIIYGKIRADVGNILSMLCKRKGIEIIEAQCMPDHIHMFVRIPPKYSVSQIVGYLKGKSSLMIFERHANLKYKYGNRHFWCRGYYVDTVGKNAKKIQEYIRNQIQEDLEYDQMTLKEYVDPFTGEQVTWGDKK
;
A
#
# COMPACT_ATOMS: atom_id res chain seq x y z
N MET A 1 -19.32 15.73 14.46
CA MET A 1 -18.03 15.99 15.08
C MET A 1 -16.94 15.97 14.04
N ASP A 2 -16.10 16.97 14.03
CA ASP A 2 -15.01 17.06 13.09
C ASP A 2 -13.88 16.11 13.52
N MET A 3 -13.72 15.01 12.77
CA MET A 3 -12.69 14.02 13.08
C MET A 3 -11.27 14.53 12.85
N ASN A 4 -11.15 15.66 12.17
CA ASN A 4 -9.87 16.29 11.86
C ASN A 4 -9.48 17.36 12.88
N SER A 5 -10.20 17.42 13.99
CA SER A 5 -9.92 18.36 15.05
C SER A 5 -8.99 17.73 16.08
N LEU A 6 -7.88 18.40 16.37
CA LEU A 6 -6.95 18.00 17.42
C LEU A 6 -6.82 19.22 18.35
N ALA A 7 -7.50 19.19 19.50
CA ALA A 7 -7.67 20.35 20.37
C ALA A 7 -8.27 21.51 19.55
N HIS A 8 -7.55 22.58 19.32
CA HIS A 8 -8.01 23.70 18.49
C HIS A 8 -7.44 23.66 17.07
N THR A 9 -6.76 22.57 16.72
CA THR A 9 -6.13 22.42 15.42
C THR A 9 -6.99 21.58 14.49
N LYS A 10 -7.29 22.12 13.32
CA LYS A 10 -7.95 21.38 12.24
C LYS A 10 -6.92 21.00 11.19
N TRP A 11 -7.08 19.82 10.61
CA TRP A 11 -6.10 19.32 9.63
C TRP A 11 -6.75 18.45 8.57
N GLU A 12 -6.11 18.43 7.41
CA GLU A 12 -6.53 17.69 6.23
C GLU A 12 -5.33 17.04 5.54
N CYS A 13 -4.46 16.44 6.31
CA CYS A 13 -3.21 15.84 5.81
C CYS A 13 -3.50 14.53 5.12
N LYS A 14 -3.80 14.57 3.84
CA LYS A 14 -4.16 13.41 3.02
C LYS A 14 -3.05 13.10 2.04
N TYR A 15 -2.77 11.82 1.90
CA TYR A 15 -1.68 11.32 1.04
C TYR A 15 -2.12 10.09 0.28
N HIS A 16 -1.65 9.99 -0.95
CA HIS A 16 -1.67 8.76 -1.72
C HIS A 16 -0.30 8.11 -1.59
N ILE A 17 -0.24 6.93 -1.03
CA ILE A 17 1.01 6.22 -0.75
C ILE A 17 0.99 4.89 -1.50
N VAL A 18 2.11 4.56 -2.13
CA VAL A 18 2.27 3.28 -2.83
C VAL A 18 3.58 2.64 -2.40
N PHE A 19 3.53 1.37 -2.04
CA PHE A 19 4.73 0.59 -1.77
C PHE A 19 4.54 -0.87 -2.21
N ALA A 20 5.64 -1.58 -2.37
CA ALA A 20 5.64 -2.88 -3.03
C ALA A 20 6.45 -3.92 -2.27
N PRO A 21 6.11 -5.21 -2.44
CA PRO A 21 6.94 -6.30 -1.94
C PRO A 21 8.34 -6.25 -2.53
N LYS A 22 9.31 -6.79 -1.79
CA LYS A 22 10.70 -6.88 -2.23
C LYS A 22 10.78 -7.59 -3.57
N PHE A 23 11.57 -7.04 -4.50
CA PHE A 23 11.68 -7.48 -5.89
C PHE A 23 10.37 -7.37 -6.68
N ARG A 24 9.38 -6.65 -6.15
CA ARG A 24 8.06 -6.47 -6.76
C ARG A 24 7.41 -7.80 -7.16
N ARG A 25 7.58 -8.82 -6.35
CA ARG A 25 6.99 -10.12 -6.61
C ARG A 25 5.49 -10.07 -6.50
N LYS A 26 4.81 -10.77 -7.40
CA LYS A 26 3.36 -10.92 -7.38
C LYS A 26 2.99 -12.01 -6.37
N ILE A 27 2.90 -11.66 -5.11
CA ILE A 27 2.59 -12.63 -4.05
C ILE A 27 1.38 -12.25 -3.20
N ILE A 28 0.83 -11.06 -3.42
CA ILE A 28 -0.30 -10.58 -2.61
C ILE A 28 -1.59 -11.10 -3.21
N TYR A 29 -1.92 -12.35 -2.92
CA TYR A 29 -3.12 -13.05 -3.37
C TYR A 29 -3.80 -13.74 -2.21
N GLY A 30 -5.06 -14.07 -2.38
CA GLY A 30 -5.81 -14.95 -1.50
C GLY A 30 -5.63 -14.62 -0.03
N LYS A 31 -5.16 -15.59 0.75
CA LYS A 31 -4.97 -15.43 2.18
C LYS A 31 -3.91 -14.40 2.54
N ILE A 32 -2.83 -14.33 1.79
CA ILE A 32 -1.78 -13.32 2.00
C ILE A 32 -2.36 -11.92 1.80
N ARG A 33 -3.15 -11.73 0.77
CA ARG A 33 -3.82 -10.46 0.50
C ARG A 33 -4.73 -10.04 1.64
N ALA A 34 -5.54 -10.96 2.13
CA ALA A 34 -6.44 -10.70 3.26
C ALA A 34 -5.66 -10.33 4.52
N ASP A 35 -4.60 -11.07 4.82
CA ASP A 35 -3.75 -10.80 5.98
C ASP A 35 -3.03 -9.46 5.88
N VAL A 36 -2.47 -9.13 4.71
CA VAL A 36 -1.79 -7.85 4.48
C VAL A 36 -2.77 -6.70 4.69
N GLY A 37 -3.96 -6.79 4.10
CA GLY A 37 -4.99 -5.77 4.27
C GLY A 37 -5.40 -5.58 5.72
N ASN A 38 -5.65 -6.67 6.42
CA ASN A 38 -6.05 -6.64 7.83
C ASN A 38 -4.94 -6.09 8.73
N ILE A 39 -3.70 -6.49 8.49
CA ILE A 39 -2.55 -6.03 9.26
C ILE A 39 -2.36 -4.53 9.08
N LEU A 40 -2.34 -4.04 7.85
CA LEU A 40 -2.17 -2.62 7.57
C LEU A 40 -3.29 -1.78 8.15
N SER A 41 -4.53 -2.27 8.05
CA SER A 41 -5.70 -1.60 8.62
C SER A 41 -5.58 -1.46 10.14
N MET A 42 -5.20 -2.53 10.81
CA MET A 42 -5.00 -2.54 12.25
C MET A 42 -3.88 -1.59 12.67
N LEU A 43 -2.76 -1.60 11.96
CA LEU A 43 -1.62 -0.75 12.27
C LEU A 43 -1.96 0.74 12.09
N CYS A 44 -2.69 1.06 11.03
CA CYS A 44 -3.18 2.42 10.81
C CYS A 44 -4.09 2.88 11.94
N LYS A 45 -5.00 2.02 12.36
CA LYS A 45 -5.94 2.30 13.43
C LYS A 45 -5.21 2.62 14.74
N ARG A 46 -4.13 1.89 15.03
CA ARG A 46 -3.33 2.12 16.24
C ARG A 46 -2.69 3.51 16.29
N LYS A 47 -2.43 4.11 15.14
CA LYS A 47 -1.82 5.43 15.03
C LYS A 47 -2.84 6.54 14.73
N GLY A 48 -4.11 6.23 14.74
CA GLY A 48 -5.14 7.23 14.41
C GLY A 48 -5.13 7.65 12.95
N ILE A 49 -4.60 6.79 12.08
CA ILE A 49 -4.57 7.03 10.63
C ILE A 49 -5.87 6.53 10.04
N GLU A 50 -6.58 7.39 9.33
CA GLU A 50 -7.79 7.02 8.62
C GLU A 50 -7.43 6.52 7.21
N ILE A 51 -7.87 5.32 6.88
CA ILE A 51 -7.79 4.80 5.52
C ILE A 51 -9.07 5.21 4.78
N ILE A 52 -8.93 6.12 3.83
CA ILE A 52 -10.08 6.59 3.03
C ILE A 52 -10.39 5.57 1.94
N GLU A 53 -9.36 5.07 1.28
CA GLU A 53 -9.46 4.01 0.29
C GLU A 53 -8.14 3.26 0.24
N ALA A 54 -8.15 1.97 -0.02
CA ALA A 54 -6.93 1.19 -0.18
C ALA A 54 -7.20 -0.03 -1.03
N GLN A 55 -6.19 -0.47 -1.77
CA GLN A 55 -6.23 -1.70 -2.55
C GLN A 55 -4.90 -2.44 -2.45
N CYS A 56 -4.99 -3.74 -2.20
CA CYS A 56 -3.84 -4.64 -2.24
C CYS A 56 -3.80 -5.28 -3.62
N MET A 57 -2.88 -4.82 -4.44
CA MET A 57 -2.61 -5.40 -5.75
C MET A 57 -1.59 -6.53 -5.61
N PRO A 58 -1.46 -7.43 -6.58
CA PRO A 58 -0.52 -8.56 -6.46
C PRO A 58 0.92 -8.17 -6.15
N ASP A 59 1.39 -7.05 -6.67
CA ASP A 59 2.78 -6.61 -6.53
C ASP A 59 2.94 -5.24 -5.91
N HIS A 60 1.88 -4.64 -5.39
CA HIS A 60 1.96 -3.34 -4.72
C HIS A 60 0.69 -3.04 -3.93
N ILE A 61 0.78 -2.04 -3.07
CA ILE A 61 -0.32 -1.54 -2.26
C ILE A 61 -0.54 -0.07 -2.61
N HIS A 62 -1.80 0.31 -2.86
CA HIS A 62 -2.22 1.71 -2.93
C HIS A 62 -2.98 2.05 -1.65
N MET A 63 -2.61 3.15 -1.01
CA MET A 63 -3.31 3.64 0.18
C MET A 63 -3.60 5.13 0.04
N PHE A 64 -4.86 5.49 0.19
CA PHE A 64 -5.25 6.88 0.35
C PHE A 64 -5.61 7.08 1.82
N VAL A 65 -4.80 7.86 2.52
CA VAL A 65 -4.86 7.96 3.99
C VAL A 65 -4.85 9.40 4.46
N ARG A 66 -5.42 9.59 5.62
CA ARG A 66 -5.32 10.84 6.38
C ARG A 66 -4.45 10.58 7.60
N ILE A 67 -3.33 11.30 7.70
CA ILE A 67 -2.33 11.10 8.74
C ILE A 67 -2.35 12.31 9.69
N PRO A 68 -2.46 12.09 11.02
CA PRO A 68 -2.34 13.18 11.97
C PRO A 68 -1.05 13.99 11.80
N PRO A 69 -1.09 15.32 11.91
CA PRO A 69 0.09 16.17 11.64
C PRO A 69 1.26 15.95 12.59
N LYS A 70 1.05 15.29 13.72
CA LYS A 70 2.13 14.92 14.63
C LYS A 70 3.08 13.87 14.08
N TYR A 71 2.73 13.19 12.99
CA TYR A 71 3.58 12.18 12.35
C TYR A 71 4.04 12.65 10.97
N SER A 72 5.28 12.36 10.64
CA SER A 72 5.75 12.50 9.26
C SER A 72 5.31 11.29 8.43
N VAL A 73 5.23 11.47 7.12
CA VAL A 73 4.93 10.36 6.21
C VAL A 73 5.98 9.26 6.34
N SER A 74 7.26 9.64 6.42
CA SER A 74 8.35 8.66 6.54
C SER A 74 8.26 7.84 7.82
N GLN A 75 7.89 8.45 8.94
CA GLN A 75 7.66 7.71 10.19
C GLN A 75 6.54 6.69 10.03
N ILE A 76 5.45 7.09 9.42
CA ILE A 76 4.29 6.21 9.24
C ILE A 76 4.60 5.07 8.27
N VAL A 77 5.21 5.36 7.13
CA VAL A 77 5.58 4.31 6.18
C VAL A 77 6.58 3.33 6.79
N GLY A 78 7.59 3.85 7.50
CA GLY A 78 8.55 3.01 8.23
C GLY A 78 7.88 2.10 9.25
N TYR A 79 6.95 2.64 10.01
CA TYR A 79 6.15 1.88 10.98
C TYR A 79 5.31 0.80 10.29
N LEU A 80 4.57 1.15 9.25
CA LEU A 80 3.71 0.20 8.54
C LEU A 80 4.52 -0.92 7.91
N LYS A 81 5.61 -0.59 7.24
CA LYS A 81 6.46 -1.60 6.57
C LYS A 81 7.17 -2.50 7.58
N GLY A 82 7.73 -1.92 8.63
CA GLY A 82 8.46 -2.68 9.65
C GLY A 82 7.56 -3.64 10.42
N LYS A 83 6.48 -3.13 10.97
CA LYS A 83 5.56 -3.95 11.76
C LYS A 83 4.82 -4.98 10.91
N SER A 84 4.36 -4.58 9.72
CA SER A 84 3.67 -5.52 8.84
C SER A 84 4.58 -6.65 8.36
N SER A 85 5.85 -6.38 8.06
CA SER A 85 6.80 -7.43 7.69
C SER A 85 6.88 -8.51 8.75
N LEU A 86 7.06 -8.12 10.01
CA LEU A 86 7.13 -9.07 11.12
C LEU A 86 5.85 -9.92 11.21
N MET A 87 4.69 -9.29 11.11
CA MET A 87 3.41 -9.98 11.23
C MET A 87 3.12 -10.89 10.04
N ILE A 88 3.48 -10.46 8.83
CA ILE A 88 3.32 -11.27 7.62
C ILE A 88 4.20 -12.53 7.72
N PHE A 89 5.46 -12.37 8.11
CA PHE A 89 6.37 -13.51 8.25
C PHE A 89 5.97 -14.45 9.38
N GLU A 90 5.34 -13.95 10.42
CA GLU A 90 4.82 -14.76 11.50
C GLU A 90 3.66 -15.65 11.04
N ARG A 91 2.77 -15.08 10.22
CA ARG A 91 1.61 -15.81 9.68
C ARG A 91 1.94 -16.69 8.47
N HIS A 92 2.97 -16.32 7.72
CA HIS A 92 3.39 -16.99 6.49
C HIS A 92 4.89 -17.28 6.55
N ALA A 93 5.26 -18.21 7.42
CA ALA A 93 6.66 -18.51 7.74
C ALA A 93 7.50 -18.90 6.52
N ASN A 94 6.89 -19.53 5.51
CA ASN A 94 7.58 -19.91 4.28
C ASN A 94 8.11 -18.70 3.50
N LEU A 95 7.52 -17.54 3.66
CA LEU A 95 7.98 -16.32 2.99
C LEU A 95 9.31 -15.80 3.56
N LYS A 96 9.62 -16.12 4.81
CA LYS A 96 10.90 -15.72 5.42
C LYS A 96 12.08 -16.21 4.61
N TYR A 97 12.02 -17.43 4.12
CA TYR A 97 13.10 -18.04 3.36
C TYR A 97 13.31 -17.35 2.00
N LYS A 98 12.22 -16.86 1.41
CA LYS A 98 12.29 -16.14 0.12
C LYS A 98 12.87 -14.74 0.26
N TYR A 99 12.68 -14.08 1.41
CA TYR A 99 13.03 -12.68 1.62
C TYR A 99 14.15 -12.46 2.63
N GLY A 100 14.86 -13.50 2.99
CA GLY A 100 16.00 -13.40 3.89
C GLY A 100 15.66 -13.00 5.31
N ASN A 101 14.48 -13.34 5.79
CA ASN A 101 14.02 -13.16 7.17
C ASN A 101 13.81 -11.72 7.65
N ARG A 102 13.96 -10.69 6.82
CA ARG A 102 14.00 -9.33 7.35
C ARG A 102 13.02 -8.35 6.76
N HIS A 103 12.89 -8.34 5.46
CA HIS A 103 12.12 -7.31 4.79
C HIS A 103 11.16 -7.91 3.77
N PHE A 104 9.88 -7.80 4.04
CA PHE A 104 8.86 -8.18 3.08
C PHE A 104 8.76 -7.14 1.96
N TRP A 105 8.91 -5.86 2.30
CA TRP A 105 8.73 -4.73 1.38
C TRP A 105 10.04 -4.28 0.76
N CYS A 106 9.99 -3.76 -0.46
CA CYS A 106 11.15 -3.10 -1.04
C CYS A 106 11.44 -1.77 -0.34
N ARG A 107 12.65 -1.26 -0.54
CA ARG A 107 13.01 0.07 -0.07
C ARG A 107 12.20 1.11 -0.81
N GLY A 108 11.94 2.20 -0.14
CA GLY A 108 11.26 3.34 -0.74
C GLY A 108 9.76 3.17 -0.84
N TYR A 109 9.13 4.20 -1.30
CA TYR A 109 7.71 4.27 -1.50
C TYR A 109 7.42 5.50 -2.36
N TYR A 110 6.25 5.51 -2.99
CA TYR A 110 5.74 6.69 -3.66
C TYR A 110 4.78 7.40 -2.71
N VAL A 111 4.84 8.72 -2.67
CA VAL A 111 3.87 9.52 -1.92
C VAL A 111 3.52 10.78 -2.70
N ASP A 112 2.23 11.09 -2.70
CA ASP A 112 1.71 12.33 -3.26
C ASP A 112 0.73 12.94 -2.26
N THR A 113 0.78 14.25 -2.12
CA THR A 113 -0.19 14.97 -1.29
C THR A 113 -1.49 15.11 -2.06
N VAL A 114 -2.61 14.91 -1.37
CA VAL A 114 -3.93 14.95 -1.99
C VAL A 114 -4.70 16.14 -1.48
N GLY A 115 -5.12 17.01 -2.40
CA GLY A 115 -5.93 18.17 -2.09
C GLY A 115 -7.32 18.06 -2.72
N LYS A 116 -7.61 18.98 -3.63
CA LYS A 116 -8.92 19.07 -4.29
C LYS A 116 -9.26 17.88 -5.20
N ASN A 117 -8.26 17.08 -5.56
CA ASN A 117 -8.44 15.89 -6.41
C ASN A 117 -8.74 14.62 -5.63
N ALA A 118 -9.14 14.73 -4.37
CA ALA A 118 -9.37 13.58 -3.49
C ALA A 118 -10.34 12.56 -4.09
N LYS A 119 -11.44 13.00 -4.68
CA LYS A 119 -12.41 12.09 -5.30
C LYS A 119 -11.81 11.31 -6.46
N LYS A 120 -11.02 11.95 -7.30
CA LYS A 120 -10.37 11.29 -8.44
C LYS A 120 -9.38 10.23 -7.98
N ILE A 121 -8.61 10.52 -6.95
CA ILE A 121 -7.66 9.57 -6.38
C ILE A 121 -8.40 8.37 -5.79
N GLN A 122 -9.47 8.62 -5.05
CA GLN A 122 -10.27 7.57 -4.45
C GLN A 122 -10.89 6.66 -5.52
N GLU A 123 -11.44 7.22 -6.58
CA GLU A 123 -12.00 6.45 -7.69
C GLU A 123 -10.94 5.64 -8.42
N TYR A 124 -9.77 6.23 -8.64
CA TYR A 124 -8.65 5.55 -9.27
C TYR A 124 -8.26 4.30 -8.49
N ILE A 125 -8.10 4.42 -7.18
CA ILE A 125 -7.72 3.28 -6.33
C ILE A 125 -8.83 2.22 -6.33
N ARG A 126 -10.07 2.64 -6.25
CA ARG A 126 -11.22 1.72 -6.27
C ARG A 126 -11.28 0.90 -7.55
N ASN A 127 -10.94 1.51 -8.68
CA ASN A 127 -11.02 0.86 -9.99
C ASN A 127 -9.84 -0.05 -10.30
N GLN A 128 -8.77 -0.02 -9.49
CA GLN A 128 -7.57 -0.84 -9.71
C GLN A 128 -7.87 -2.34 -9.70
N ILE A 129 -8.78 -2.78 -8.84
CA ILE A 129 -9.15 -4.21 -8.78
C ILE A 129 -9.69 -4.68 -10.12
N GLN A 130 -10.56 -3.91 -10.75
CA GLN A 130 -11.15 -4.29 -12.03
C GLN A 130 -10.10 -4.37 -13.12
N GLU A 131 -9.22 -3.38 -13.18
CA GLU A 131 -8.10 -3.37 -14.12
C GLU A 131 -7.18 -4.58 -13.92
N ASP A 132 -6.92 -4.92 -12.67
CA ASP A 132 -6.09 -6.08 -12.33
C ASP A 132 -6.72 -7.40 -12.76
N LEU A 133 -8.03 -7.55 -12.58
CA LEU A 133 -8.75 -8.72 -13.04
C LEU A 133 -8.71 -8.86 -14.57
N GLU A 134 -8.90 -7.76 -15.28
CA GLU A 134 -8.77 -7.74 -16.74
C GLU A 134 -7.34 -8.08 -17.15
N TYR A 135 -6.37 -7.58 -16.41
CA TYR A 135 -4.96 -7.82 -16.64
C TYR A 135 -4.58 -9.28 -16.47
N ASP A 136 -5.06 -9.91 -15.43
CA ASP A 136 -4.79 -11.33 -15.15
C ASP A 136 -5.39 -12.26 -16.21
N GLN A 137 -6.46 -11.83 -16.88
CA GLN A 137 -7.08 -12.56 -17.97
C GLN A 137 -6.33 -12.44 -19.29
N MET A 138 -5.46 -11.46 -19.40
CA MET A 138 -4.71 -11.17 -20.63
C MET A 138 -3.23 -11.45 -20.39
N THR A 139 -2.75 -12.55 -20.94
CA THR A 139 -1.44 -13.12 -20.65
C THR A 139 -0.21 -12.27 -20.99
N LEU A 140 -0.35 -11.11 -21.59
CA LEU A 140 0.79 -10.28 -22.01
C LEU A 140 0.42 -8.81 -22.06
N LYS A 141 0.30 -8.19 -20.90
CA LYS A 141 0.10 -6.74 -20.88
C LYS A 141 1.26 -6.01 -20.25
N GLU A 142 1.45 -4.83 -20.74
CA GLU A 142 2.39 -3.90 -20.16
C GLU A 142 1.82 -3.35 -18.85
N TYR A 143 2.68 -3.26 -17.90
CA TYR A 143 2.36 -2.74 -16.58
C TYR A 143 3.23 -1.51 -16.33
N VAL A 144 2.63 -0.47 -15.81
CA VAL A 144 3.37 0.76 -15.46
C VAL A 144 3.78 0.69 -14.00
N ASP A 145 5.07 0.75 -13.76
CA ASP A 145 5.60 0.75 -12.40
C ASP A 145 5.19 2.06 -11.69
N PRO A 146 4.45 1.99 -10.57
CA PRO A 146 4.03 3.18 -9.87
C PRO A 146 5.17 3.98 -9.23
N PHE A 147 6.36 3.37 -9.11
CA PHE A 147 7.52 4.06 -8.53
C PHE A 147 8.35 4.79 -9.57
N THR A 148 8.48 4.24 -10.77
CA THR A 148 9.37 4.79 -11.81
C THR A 148 8.62 5.34 -13.02
N GLY A 149 7.37 4.94 -13.21
CA GLY A 149 6.61 5.26 -14.42
C GLY A 149 7.02 4.44 -15.64
N GLU A 150 7.93 3.49 -15.49
CA GLU A 150 8.38 2.64 -16.60
C GLU A 150 7.36 1.58 -16.92
N GLN A 151 7.26 1.24 -18.20
CA GLN A 151 6.45 0.11 -18.65
C GLN A 151 7.25 -1.17 -18.53
N VAL A 152 6.62 -2.16 -17.93
CA VAL A 152 7.24 -3.47 -17.69
C VAL A 152 6.32 -4.56 -18.20
N THR A 153 6.86 -5.50 -18.95
CA THR A 153 6.10 -6.64 -19.45
C THR A 153 6.07 -7.75 -18.41
N TRP A 154 4.89 -8.28 -18.12
CA TRP A 154 4.73 -9.30 -17.08
C TRP A 154 5.55 -10.57 -17.30
N GLY A 155 5.80 -10.93 -18.55
CA GLY A 155 6.58 -12.12 -18.90
C GLY A 155 8.04 -12.06 -18.45
N ASP A 156 8.56 -10.89 -18.17
CA ASP A 156 9.96 -10.68 -17.84
C ASP A 156 10.26 -10.74 -16.34
N LYS A 157 9.27 -11.04 -15.54
CA LYS A 157 9.38 -10.99 -14.06
C LYS A 157 9.39 -12.36 -13.39
N LYS A 158 9.92 -13.30 -14.03
CA LYS A 158 10.07 -14.61 -13.38
C LYS A 158 11.18 -14.63 -12.35
#